data_44b1f1576b9abd2bd9bed5fb60fb52d6
#
_entry.id   44b1f1576b9abd2bd9bed5fb60fb52d6
#
_cell.length_a   1.000
_cell.length_b   1.000
_cell.length_c   1.000
_cell.angle_alpha   90.00
_cell.angle_beta   90.00
_cell.angle_gamma   90.00
#
_symmetry.space_group_name_H-M   'P 1'
#
loop_
_entity.id
_entity.type
_entity.pdbx_description
1 polymer ?
#
loop_
_entity_poly.entity_id
_entity_poly.type
_entity_poly.pdbx_seq_one_letter_code
_entity_poly.pdbx_strand_id
1 'polypeptide(L)'
;VVLFSTVAVQKGFTNHSIMASVKGALEGLTVSLAAEFAPNIRINCIAPSLTNSKIAQPILKSKVVADGIAKAHPMKRIGEGKDSAAMARFLLTDESSWITGQIFGVDGGRSKVS
;
A
#
# COMPACT_ATOMS: atom_id res chain seq x y z
N VAL A 1 7.03 12.44 5.72
CA VAL A 1 5.79 12.35 4.93
C VAL A 1 5.54 10.91 4.54
N VAL A 2 4.30 10.47 4.61
CA VAL A 2 3.88 9.14 4.15
C VAL A 2 2.75 9.32 3.12
N LEU A 3 2.95 8.76 1.94
CA LEU A 3 1.95 8.70 0.87
C LEU A 3 1.35 7.29 0.80
N PHE A 4 0.18 7.17 0.20
CA PHE A 4 -0.50 5.89 0.04
C PHE A 4 -0.75 5.56 -1.43
N SER A 5 -0.13 4.48 -1.88
CA SER A 5 -0.32 3.86 -3.19
C SER A 5 -1.24 2.63 -3.08
N THR A 6 -1.02 1.65 -3.91
CA THR A 6 -1.72 0.36 -3.92
C THR A 6 -0.83 -0.71 -4.56
N VAL A 7 -0.99 -1.96 -4.15
CA VAL A 7 -0.33 -3.10 -4.80
C VAL A 7 -0.64 -3.20 -6.30
N ALA A 8 -1.74 -2.60 -6.76
CA ALA A 8 -2.12 -2.60 -8.17
C ALA A 8 -1.12 -1.86 -9.08
N VAL A 9 -0.20 -1.08 -8.52
CA VAL A 9 0.91 -0.48 -9.28
C VAL A 9 1.97 -1.53 -9.61
N GLN A 10 2.25 -2.43 -8.67
CA GLN A 10 3.34 -3.40 -8.78
C GLN A 10 2.89 -4.75 -9.34
N LYS A 11 1.60 -5.06 -9.23
CA LYS A 11 1.01 -6.29 -9.72
C LYS A 11 -0.20 -5.96 -10.59
N GLY A 12 -0.27 -6.51 -11.79
CA GLY A 12 -1.41 -6.33 -12.69
C GLY A 12 -2.70 -6.92 -12.12
N PHE A 13 -3.75 -6.12 -12.15
CA PHE A 13 -5.12 -6.56 -11.86
C PHE A 13 -6.04 -6.08 -12.96
N THR A 14 -7.00 -6.92 -13.32
CA THR A 14 -8.03 -6.57 -14.31
C THR A 14 -8.81 -5.34 -13.82
N ASN A 15 -9.13 -4.42 -14.73
CA ASN A 15 -9.91 -3.21 -14.45
C ASN A 15 -9.28 -2.22 -13.45
N HIS A 16 -7.95 -2.24 -13.30
CA HIS A 16 -7.23 -1.35 -12.38
C HIS A 16 -6.32 -0.33 -13.08
N SER A 17 -6.39 -0.20 -14.42
CA SER A 17 -5.46 0.65 -15.19
C SER A 17 -5.47 2.12 -14.73
N ILE A 18 -6.65 2.70 -14.50
CA ILE A 18 -6.78 4.10 -14.04
C ILE A 18 -6.21 4.24 -12.63
N MET A 19 -6.62 3.37 -11.71
CA MET A 19 -6.14 3.41 -10.33
C MET A 19 -4.63 3.17 -10.25
N ALA A 20 -4.11 2.22 -11.02
CA ALA A 20 -2.69 1.93 -11.08
C ALA A 20 -1.89 3.12 -11.62
N SER A 21 -2.40 3.82 -12.64
CA SER A 21 -1.77 5.02 -13.21
C SER A 21 -1.71 6.17 -12.19
N VAL A 22 -2.83 6.47 -11.55
CA VAL A 22 -2.90 7.56 -10.55
C VAL A 22 -2.01 7.26 -9.34
N LYS A 23 -2.07 6.04 -8.82
CA LYS A 23 -1.27 5.65 -7.67
C LYS A 23 0.21 5.43 -8.02
N GLY A 24 0.49 5.01 -9.25
CA GLY A 24 1.87 4.95 -9.76
C GLY A 24 2.53 6.32 -9.81
N ALA A 25 1.77 7.36 -10.13
CA ALA A 25 2.25 8.74 -10.06
C ALA A 25 2.71 9.11 -8.63
N LEU A 26 1.99 8.66 -7.59
CA LEU A 26 2.39 8.89 -6.19
C LEU A 26 3.68 8.14 -5.82
N GLU A 27 3.91 6.97 -6.39
CA GLU A 27 5.18 6.25 -6.18
C GLU A 27 6.35 6.98 -6.82
N GLY A 28 6.20 7.45 -8.05
CA GLY A 28 7.20 8.31 -8.70
C GLY A 28 7.45 9.61 -7.95
N LEU A 29 6.38 10.24 -7.49
CA LEU A 29 6.45 11.46 -6.67
C LEU A 29 7.20 11.21 -5.36
N THR A 30 6.98 10.06 -4.71
CA THR A 30 7.68 9.67 -3.48
C THR A 30 9.19 9.70 -3.67
N VAL A 31 9.68 9.11 -4.74
CA VAL A 31 11.12 9.03 -5.05
C VAL A 31 11.69 10.42 -5.35
N SER A 32 11.01 11.20 -6.20
CA SER A 32 11.45 12.54 -6.56
C SER A 32 11.51 13.49 -5.36
N LEU A 33 10.44 13.54 -4.57
CA LEU A 33 10.38 14.41 -3.40
C LEU A 33 11.40 13.99 -2.32
N ALA A 34 11.63 12.68 -2.16
CA ALA A 34 12.66 12.21 -1.25
C ALA A 34 14.04 12.73 -1.64
N ALA A 35 14.36 12.74 -2.95
CA ALA A 35 15.62 13.28 -3.46
C ALA A 35 15.71 14.78 -3.26
N GLU A 36 14.62 15.53 -3.50
CA GLU A 36 14.59 16.99 -3.37
C GLU A 36 14.71 17.46 -1.93
N PHE A 37 14.10 16.74 -0.98
CA PHE A 37 13.99 17.19 0.41
C PHE A 37 14.98 16.53 1.38
N ALA A 38 15.75 15.54 0.93
CA ALA A 38 16.79 14.98 1.78
C ALA A 38 17.88 16.03 2.08
N PRO A 39 18.48 16.05 3.26
CA PRO A 39 18.23 15.18 4.41
C PRO A 39 17.14 15.68 5.35
N ASN A 40 16.47 16.79 5.04
CA ASN A 40 15.59 17.49 6.00
C ASN A 40 14.22 16.82 6.18
N ILE A 41 13.67 16.25 5.10
CA ILE A 41 12.36 15.60 5.14
C ILE A 41 12.46 14.23 4.47
N ARG A 42 12.04 13.20 5.19
CA ARG A 42 11.90 11.86 4.64
C ARG A 42 10.51 11.67 4.04
N ILE A 43 10.44 11.05 2.88
CA ILE A 43 9.18 10.78 2.16
C ILE A 43 9.18 9.33 1.74
N ASN A 44 8.17 8.59 2.20
CA ASN A 44 7.98 7.18 1.88
C ASN A 44 6.53 6.92 1.49
N CYS A 45 6.27 5.79 0.89
CA CYS A 45 4.95 5.39 0.42
C CYS A 45 4.58 4.01 0.95
N ILE A 46 3.32 3.83 1.30
CA ILE A 46 2.73 2.55 1.67
C ILE A 46 1.83 2.10 0.53
N ALA A 47 1.99 0.85 0.09
CA ALA A 47 1.18 0.22 -0.95
C ALA A 47 0.38 -0.94 -0.33
N PRO A 48 -0.84 -0.69 0.18
CA PRO A 48 -1.68 -1.73 0.73
C PRO A 48 -2.36 -2.56 -0.36
N SER A 49 -2.76 -3.77 -0.02
CA SER A 49 -3.75 -4.54 -0.76
C SER A 49 -5.15 -4.24 -0.22
N LEU A 50 -6.15 -5.04 -0.63
CA LEU A 50 -7.52 -4.82 -0.18
C LEU A 50 -7.57 -4.81 1.34
N THR A 51 -8.08 -3.72 1.86
CA THR A 51 -8.20 -3.45 3.30
C THR A 51 -9.65 -3.24 3.65
N ASN A 52 -10.08 -3.78 4.77
CA ASN A 52 -11.42 -3.58 5.31
C ASN A 52 -11.62 -2.09 5.63
N SER A 53 -12.41 -1.43 4.82
CA SER A 53 -12.65 0.01 4.88
C SER A 53 -14.03 0.33 4.30
N LYS A 54 -14.51 1.55 4.49
CA LYS A 54 -15.80 1.99 3.93
C LYS A 54 -15.82 1.87 2.40
N ILE A 55 -14.72 2.23 1.73
CA ILE A 55 -14.61 2.14 0.26
C ILE A 55 -14.66 0.68 -0.21
N ALA A 56 -14.14 -0.25 0.56
CA ALA A 56 -14.12 -1.67 0.21
C ALA A 56 -15.46 -2.40 0.49
N GLN A 57 -16.39 -1.81 1.24
CA GLN A 57 -17.65 -2.46 1.61
C GLN A 57 -18.45 -3.02 0.43
N PRO A 58 -18.61 -2.34 -0.72
CA PRO A 58 -19.30 -2.92 -1.86
C PRO A 58 -18.73 -4.26 -2.33
N ILE A 59 -17.40 -4.44 -2.21
CA ILE A 59 -16.70 -5.69 -2.54
C ILE A 59 -16.86 -6.72 -1.41
N LEU A 60 -16.75 -6.27 -0.16
CA LEU A 60 -16.74 -7.13 1.02
C LEU A 60 -18.12 -7.60 1.48
N LYS A 61 -19.20 -7.02 0.95
CA LYS A 61 -20.58 -7.46 1.23
C LYS A 61 -20.84 -8.91 0.82
N SER A 62 -20.23 -9.36 -0.28
CA SER A 62 -20.31 -10.77 -0.69
C SER A 62 -19.25 -11.56 0.07
N LYS A 63 -19.71 -12.48 0.94
CA LYS A 63 -18.81 -13.35 1.67
C LYS A 63 -17.98 -14.24 0.73
N VAL A 64 -18.57 -14.74 -0.35
CA VAL A 64 -17.87 -15.57 -1.35
C VAL A 64 -16.73 -14.77 -1.99
N VAL A 65 -16.97 -13.54 -2.39
CA VAL A 65 -15.94 -12.65 -2.98
C VAL A 65 -14.87 -12.32 -1.95
N ALA A 66 -15.27 -11.95 -0.73
CA ALA A 66 -14.33 -11.62 0.35
C ALA A 66 -13.43 -12.81 0.70
N ASP A 67 -14.00 -14.02 0.84
CA ASP A 67 -13.24 -15.24 1.11
C ASP A 67 -12.29 -15.59 -0.03
N GLY A 68 -12.71 -15.41 -1.27
CA GLY A 68 -11.86 -15.61 -2.45
C GLY A 68 -10.65 -14.68 -2.45
N ILE A 69 -10.88 -13.40 -2.15
CA ILE A 69 -9.81 -12.41 -2.07
C ILE A 69 -8.87 -12.72 -0.89
N ALA A 70 -9.41 -13.08 0.27
CA ALA A 70 -8.61 -13.47 1.42
C ALA A 70 -7.70 -14.67 1.11
N LYS A 71 -8.23 -15.68 0.43
CA LYS A 71 -7.46 -16.87 0.01
C LYS A 71 -6.36 -16.53 -0.98
N ALA A 72 -6.54 -15.50 -1.81
CA ALA A 72 -5.54 -15.06 -2.78
C ALA A 72 -4.34 -14.37 -2.11
N HIS A 73 -4.47 -13.93 -0.87
CA HIS A 73 -3.35 -13.42 -0.10
C HIS A 73 -2.57 -14.56 0.56
N PRO A 74 -1.24 -14.58 0.47
CA PRO A 74 -0.43 -15.55 1.21
C PRO A 74 -0.76 -15.62 2.71
N MET A 75 -1.03 -14.48 3.34
CA MET A 75 -1.41 -14.40 4.76
C MET A 75 -2.86 -14.78 5.05
N LYS A 76 -3.62 -15.22 4.04
CA LYS A 76 -4.97 -15.81 4.15
C LYS A 76 -6.01 -14.92 4.83
N ARG A 77 -5.86 -13.63 4.74
CA ARG A 77 -6.85 -12.65 5.23
C ARG A 77 -6.84 -11.37 4.39
N ILE A 78 -7.87 -10.58 4.55
CA ILE A 78 -7.94 -9.20 4.06
C ILE A 78 -7.20 -8.31 5.06
N GLY A 79 -6.60 -7.22 4.59
CA GLY A 79 -5.93 -6.24 5.44
C GLY A 79 -6.91 -5.50 6.36
N GLU A 80 -6.40 -5.04 7.47
CA GLU A 80 -7.09 -4.14 8.39
C GLU A 80 -6.39 -2.78 8.39
N GLY A 81 -7.13 -1.72 8.69
CA GLY A 81 -6.56 -0.37 8.76
C GLY A 81 -5.33 -0.28 9.67
N LYS A 82 -5.33 -1.04 10.77
CA LYS A 82 -4.21 -1.11 11.72
C LYS A 82 -2.91 -1.66 11.10
N ASP A 83 -2.99 -2.49 10.05
CA ASP A 83 -1.81 -3.02 9.38
C ASP A 83 -1.01 -1.90 8.72
N SER A 84 -1.68 -1.05 7.95
CA SER A 84 -1.05 0.12 7.32
C SER A 84 -0.72 1.21 8.34
N ALA A 85 -1.55 1.40 9.35
CA ALA A 85 -1.32 2.39 10.41
C ALA A 85 -0.04 2.09 11.21
N ALA A 86 0.25 0.83 11.49
CA ALA A 86 1.48 0.43 12.17
C ALA A 86 2.72 0.81 11.36
N MET A 87 2.70 0.55 10.04
CA MET A 87 3.79 0.96 9.16
C MET A 87 3.93 2.48 9.06
N ALA A 88 2.80 3.19 8.92
CA ALA A 88 2.80 4.65 8.88
C ALA A 88 3.39 5.24 10.16
N ARG A 89 3.03 4.72 11.32
CA ARG A 89 3.58 5.16 12.60
C ARG A 89 5.09 4.98 12.65
N PHE A 90 5.60 3.82 12.23
CA PHE A 90 7.04 3.57 12.16
C PHE A 90 7.74 4.57 11.23
N LEU A 91 7.19 4.82 10.05
CA LEU A 91 7.77 5.73 9.06
C LEU A 91 7.73 7.20 9.48
N LEU A 92 6.80 7.59 10.36
CA LEU A 92 6.66 8.94 10.86
C LEU A 92 7.50 9.24 12.11
N THR A 93 8.18 8.23 12.66
CA THR A 93 9.02 8.37 13.85
C THR A 93 10.50 8.30 13.51
N ASP A 94 11.35 8.69 14.47
CA ASP A 94 12.82 8.67 14.31
C ASP A 94 13.39 7.25 14.19
N GLU A 95 12.61 6.22 14.54
CA GLU A 95 13.02 4.82 14.34
C GLU A 95 13.31 4.51 12.88
N SER A 96 12.70 5.22 11.94
CA SER A 96 12.92 5.10 10.50
C SER A 96 13.83 6.19 9.93
N SER A 97 14.71 6.78 10.73
CA SER A 97 15.55 7.93 10.36
C SER A 97 16.48 7.69 9.15
N TRP A 98 16.79 6.42 8.83
CA TRP A 98 17.62 6.04 7.68
C TRP A 98 16.81 5.57 6.47
N ILE A 99 15.49 5.84 6.45
CA ILE A 99 14.56 5.35 5.43
C ILE A 99 13.89 6.53 4.74
N THR A 100 14.12 6.70 3.43
CA THR A 100 13.44 7.67 2.58
C THR A 100 13.37 7.17 1.15
N GLY A 101 12.39 7.62 0.38
CA GLY A 101 12.20 7.26 -1.02
C GLY A 101 11.74 5.82 -1.25
N GLN A 102 11.20 5.15 -0.24
CA GLN A 102 10.82 3.74 -0.33
C GLN A 102 9.31 3.56 -0.49
N ILE A 103 8.96 2.50 -1.22
CA ILE A 103 7.58 2.02 -1.37
C ILE A 103 7.45 0.69 -0.63
N PHE A 104 6.62 0.66 0.41
CA PHE A 104 6.43 -0.51 1.26
C PHE A 104 5.12 -1.20 0.97
N GLY A 105 5.17 -2.45 0.53
CA GLY A 105 3.99 -3.29 0.41
C GLY A 105 3.49 -3.73 1.79
N VAL A 106 2.26 -3.34 2.14
CA VAL A 106 1.55 -3.84 3.33
C VAL A 106 0.33 -4.59 2.82
N ASP A 107 0.56 -5.79 2.34
CA ASP A 107 -0.34 -6.47 1.40
C ASP A 107 -0.51 -7.97 1.66
N GLY A 108 -0.05 -8.47 2.80
CA GLY A 108 -0.11 -9.90 3.10
C GLY A 108 0.63 -10.79 2.10
N GLY A 109 1.66 -10.24 1.42
CA GLY A 109 2.45 -10.95 0.41
C GLY A 109 1.82 -10.93 -0.99
N ARG A 110 0.73 -10.20 -1.20
CA ARG A 110 -0.06 -10.24 -2.44
C ARG A 110 0.73 -9.86 -3.69
N SER A 111 1.61 -8.87 -3.58
CA SER A 111 2.38 -8.38 -4.73
C SER A 111 3.59 -9.24 -5.07
N LYS A 112 4.25 -9.85 -4.10
CA LYS A 112 5.55 -10.50 -4.28
C LYS A 112 5.55 -12.03 -4.15
N VAL A 113 4.64 -12.57 -3.37
CA VAL A 113 4.67 -13.99 -2.96
C VAL A 113 3.52 -14.79 -3.57
N SER A 114 2.47 -14.14 -4.03
CA SER A 114 1.31 -14.86 -4.61
C SER A 114 1.43 -15.10 -6.10
#